data_76a2068e369e942cc1b9727b1a3b2790
#
_entry.id   76a2068e369e942cc1b9727b1a3b2790
#
_cell.length_a   1.000
_cell.length_b   1.000
_cell.length_c   1.000
_cell.angle_alpha   90.00
_cell.angle_beta   90.00
_cell.angle_gamma   90.00
#
_symmetry.space_group_name_H-M   'P 1'
#
loop_
_entity.id
_entity.type
_entity.pdbx_description
1 polymer ?
#
loop_
_entity_poly.entity_id
_entity_poly.type
_entity_poly.pdbx_seq_one_letter_code
_entity_poly.pdbx_strand_id
1 'polypeptide(L)'
;MLSLDFLKNEYQDKKTTVQTVAEEIAIKILTGTLPDSRQIVEQRLCEKYHISRTLAREVLHELKAMGVVEIIPNRGAFIRSVTQRDVNDYFMMKSLLYPQCVRWAIERIMPEELEMLEEAFSFMEFYAATKDMEKIRRVIQGFNAIIYDASHNKELERTLLRYDFLIRYANQSVRFSADDVDVILEELQEIFEAFKARDPELGYDAAQVHAYKSILRRK
;
A
#
# COMPACT_ATOMS: atom_id res chain seq x y z
N MET A 1 5.51 -14.78 21.97
CA MET A 1 4.20 -14.31 21.50
C MET A 1 4.36 -12.86 21.09
N LEU A 2 4.95 -12.66 19.91
CA LEU A 2 5.15 -11.33 19.29
C LEU A 2 3.80 -10.90 18.71
N SER A 3 3.33 -9.74 19.09
CA SER A 3 2.00 -9.25 18.75
C SER A 3 2.05 -8.55 17.39
N LEU A 4 0.90 -8.51 16.68
CA LEU A 4 0.68 -7.65 15.49
C LEU A 4 1.09 -6.17 15.71
N ASP A 5 1.33 -5.78 16.95
CA ASP A 5 1.85 -4.48 17.33
C ASP A 5 3.27 -4.23 16.81
N PHE A 6 4.05 -5.28 16.52
CA PHE A 6 5.35 -5.16 15.86
C PHE A 6 5.20 -4.61 14.43
N LEU A 7 4.34 -5.21 13.61
CA LEU A 7 4.05 -4.69 12.25
C LEU A 7 3.35 -3.32 12.27
N LYS A 8 2.62 -3.00 13.34
CA LYS A 8 2.04 -1.68 13.55
C LYS A 8 3.08 -0.65 14.00
N ASN A 9 3.96 -1.01 14.92
CA ASN A 9 4.85 -0.04 15.56
C ASN A 9 5.99 0.38 14.62
N GLU A 10 6.62 -0.50 13.87
CA GLU A 10 7.71 -0.08 12.98
C GLU A 10 7.25 0.75 11.77
N TYR A 11 6.04 0.50 11.26
CA TYR A 11 5.50 1.28 10.15
C TYR A 11 4.62 2.48 10.57
N GLN A 12 3.99 2.45 11.76
CA GLN A 12 3.18 3.58 12.26
C GLN A 12 3.99 4.58 13.10
N ASP A 13 4.99 4.15 13.87
CA ASP A 13 5.78 5.06 14.72
C ASP A 13 6.71 6.01 13.93
N LYS A 14 6.92 5.76 12.63
CA LYS A 14 7.69 6.67 11.76
C LYS A 14 6.83 7.70 11.01
N LYS A 15 5.50 7.62 11.09
CA LYS A 15 4.63 8.59 10.40
C LYS A 15 4.58 9.91 11.14
N THR A 16 4.86 10.99 10.43
CA THR A 16 4.68 12.35 10.96
C THR A 16 3.19 12.67 11.13
N THR A 17 2.86 13.65 11.98
CA THR A 17 1.48 14.18 12.11
C THR A 17 0.88 14.54 10.75
N VAL A 18 1.67 15.09 9.84
CA VAL A 18 1.25 15.43 8.47
C VAL A 18 0.82 14.21 7.70
N GLN A 19 1.62 13.14 7.70
CA GLN A 19 1.32 11.90 7.00
C GLN A 19 0.06 11.22 7.56
N THR A 20 -0.08 11.17 8.88
CA THR A 20 -1.25 10.57 9.54
C THR A 20 -2.54 11.31 9.17
N VAL A 21 -2.53 12.65 9.23
CA VAL A 21 -3.69 13.49 8.88
C VAL A 21 -4.00 13.38 7.38
N ALA A 22 -2.98 13.39 6.52
CA ALA A 22 -3.16 13.26 5.07
C ALA A 22 -3.79 11.91 4.72
N GLU A 23 -3.32 10.82 5.31
CA GLU A 23 -3.86 9.48 5.08
C GLU A 23 -5.32 9.37 5.52
N GLU A 24 -5.68 9.88 6.69
CA GLU A 24 -7.07 9.90 7.16
C GLU A 24 -7.98 10.65 6.19
N ILE A 25 -7.55 11.82 5.71
CA ILE A 25 -8.32 12.62 4.75
C ILE A 25 -8.42 11.90 3.41
N ALA A 26 -7.31 11.31 2.92
CA ALA A 26 -7.29 10.57 1.67
C ALA A 26 -8.24 9.37 1.69
N ILE A 27 -8.29 8.62 2.79
CA ILE A 27 -9.25 7.52 2.99
C ILE A 27 -10.68 8.07 2.89
N LYS A 28 -11.00 9.17 3.57
CA LYS A 28 -12.33 9.77 3.52
C LYS A 28 -12.73 10.26 2.13
N ILE A 29 -11.76 10.76 1.36
CA ILE A 29 -11.97 11.14 -0.06
C ILE A 29 -12.32 9.90 -0.88
N LEU A 30 -11.50 8.86 -0.81
CA LEU A 30 -11.63 7.66 -1.64
C LEU A 30 -12.86 6.81 -1.26
N THR A 31 -13.28 6.86 0.00
CA THR A 31 -14.48 6.17 0.49
C THR A 31 -15.77 6.99 0.33
N GLY A 32 -15.67 8.24 -0.18
CA GLY A 32 -16.83 9.11 -0.34
C GLY A 32 -17.44 9.61 0.96
N THR A 33 -16.71 9.48 2.09
CA THR A 33 -17.21 9.88 3.42
C THR A 33 -16.88 11.34 3.78
N LEU A 34 -16.19 12.06 2.91
CA LEU A 34 -16.01 13.51 3.06
C LEU A 34 -17.28 14.25 2.63
N PRO A 35 -17.75 15.24 3.40
CA PRO A 35 -18.94 16.02 3.03
C PRO A 35 -18.73 16.82 1.73
N ASP A 36 -19.83 17.08 1.04
CA ASP A 36 -20.09 17.56 -0.32
C ASP A 36 -19.25 18.68 -0.95
N SER A 37 -18.23 19.21 -0.32
CA SER A 37 -17.40 20.23 -0.97
C SER A 37 -16.21 19.58 -1.69
N ARG A 38 -16.14 19.77 -3.02
CA ARG A 38 -14.94 19.37 -3.79
C ARG A 38 -13.68 20.15 -3.39
N GLN A 39 -13.82 21.24 -2.63
CA GLN A 39 -12.71 22.10 -2.20
C GLN A 39 -12.33 21.81 -0.76
N ILE A 40 -11.03 21.60 -0.52
CA ILE A 40 -10.46 21.46 0.82
C ILE A 40 -9.92 22.82 1.26
N VAL A 41 -10.49 23.36 2.35
CA VAL A 41 -10.13 24.68 2.87
C VAL A 41 -9.12 24.53 4.01
N GLU A 42 -7.94 25.18 3.89
CA GLU A 42 -6.86 25.15 4.90
C GLU A 42 -7.38 25.45 6.32
N GLN A 43 -8.21 26.49 6.46
CA GLN A 43 -8.75 26.89 7.76
C GLN A 43 -9.56 25.76 8.42
N ARG A 44 -10.39 25.03 7.65
CA ARG A 44 -11.15 23.89 8.17
C ARG A 44 -10.25 22.74 8.61
N LEU A 45 -9.10 22.54 7.94
CA LEU A 45 -8.10 21.56 8.38
C LEU A 45 -7.48 21.97 9.71
N CYS A 46 -7.10 23.26 9.85
CA CYS A 46 -6.54 23.77 11.11
C CYS A 46 -7.51 23.56 12.28
N GLU A 47 -8.78 23.91 12.10
CA GLU A 47 -9.81 23.80 13.13
C GLU A 47 -10.09 22.33 13.50
N LYS A 48 -10.25 21.47 12.48
CA LYS A 48 -10.65 20.06 12.69
C LYS A 48 -9.54 19.21 13.31
N TYR A 49 -8.29 19.42 12.88
CA TYR A 49 -7.14 18.61 13.29
C TYR A 49 -6.25 19.30 14.32
N HIS A 50 -6.61 20.51 14.75
CA HIS A 50 -5.85 21.34 15.70
C HIS A 50 -4.39 21.54 15.28
N ILE A 51 -4.17 21.78 13.98
CA ILE A 51 -2.85 21.97 13.37
C ILE A 51 -2.63 23.43 12.92
N SER A 52 -1.37 23.82 12.80
CA SER A 52 -1.01 25.13 12.26
C SER A 52 -1.32 25.25 10.75
N ARG A 53 -1.38 26.48 10.23
CA ARG A 53 -1.55 26.72 8.78
C ARG A 53 -0.40 26.13 7.97
N THR A 54 0.82 26.14 8.49
CA THR A 54 1.99 25.53 7.83
C THR A 54 1.78 24.03 7.69
N LEU A 55 1.43 23.34 8.79
CA LEU A 55 1.14 21.90 8.75
C LEU A 55 -0.06 21.58 7.85
N ALA A 56 -1.10 22.42 7.83
CA ALA A 56 -2.24 22.21 6.94
C ALA A 56 -1.84 22.27 5.45
N ARG A 57 -0.92 23.15 5.07
CA ARG A 57 -0.36 23.21 3.70
C ARG A 57 0.48 21.98 3.38
N GLU A 58 1.32 21.52 4.31
CA GLU A 58 2.08 20.28 4.16
C GLU A 58 1.15 19.07 3.97
N VAL A 59 0.05 18.99 4.73
CA VAL A 59 -0.99 17.97 4.54
C VAL A 59 -1.60 18.04 3.13
N LEU A 60 -1.90 19.25 2.62
CA LEU A 60 -2.42 19.40 1.24
C LEU A 60 -1.41 18.99 0.18
N HIS A 61 -0.12 19.26 0.39
CA HIS A 61 0.95 18.80 -0.49
C HIS A 61 1.10 17.27 -0.47
N GLU A 62 0.97 16.66 0.71
CA GLU A 62 0.98 15.21 0.84
C GLU A 62 -0.22 14.56 0.12
N LEU A 63 -1.43 15.11 0.31
CA LEU A 63 -2.63 14.67 -0.42
C LEU A 63 -2.49 14.79 -1.94
N LYS A 64 -1.80 15.85 -2.41
CA LYS A 64 -1.47 16.00 -3.84
C LYS A 64 -0.48 14.94 -4.29
N ALA A 65 0.56 14.64 -3.50
CA ALA A 65 1.53 13.59 -3.78
C ALA A 65 0.85 12.20 -3.83
N MET A 66 -0.13 11.96 -2.96
CA MET A 66 -0.98 10.77 -2.97
C MET A 66 -1.91 10.71 -4.20
N GLY A 67 -2.10 11.81 -4.92
CA GLY A 67 -2.92 11.88 -6.13
C GLY A 67 -4.43 11.99 -5.89
N VAL A 68 -4.86 12.27 -4.67
CA VAL A 68 -6.29 12.42 -4.31
C VAL A 68 -6.77 13.88 -4.29
N VAL A 69 -5.82 14.82 -4.35
CA VAL A 69 -6.09 16.26 -4.38
C VAL A 69 -5.31 16.93 -5.50
N GLU A 70 -5.90 17.94 -6.12
CA GLU A 70 -5.27 18.84 -7.06
C GLU A 70 -5.16 20.23 -6.43
N ILE A 71 -3.98 20.85 -6.47
CA ILE A 71 -3.77 22.23 -6.02
C ILE A 71 -3.73 23.14 -7.25
N ILE A 72 -4.74 24.02 -7.36
CA ILE A 72 -4.86 24.97 -8.47
C ILE A 72 -4.34 26.34 -7.96
N PRO A 73 -3.33 26.95 -8.62
CA PRO A 73 -2.81 28.26 -8.22
C PRO A 73 -3.94 29.29 -8.06
N ASN A 74 -3.91 30.04 -6.98
CA ASN A 74 -4.89 31.10 -6.62
C ASN A 74 -6.34 30.63 -6.43
N ARG A 75 -6.64 29.31 -6.54
CA ARG A 75 -7.99 28.77 -6.36
C ARG A 75 -8.09 27.79 -5.19
N GLY A 76 -6.96 27.25 -4.70
CA GLY A 76 -6.89 26.35 -3.56
C GLY A 76 -6.79 24.85 -3.94
N ALA A 77 -7.13 23.99 -2.99
CA ALA A 77 -7.04 22.55 -3.12
C ALA A 77 -8.42 21.92 -3.41
N PHE A 78 -8.48 21.03 -4.38
CA PHE A 78 -9.72 20.38 -4.84
C PHE A 78 -9.55 18.87 -4.81
N ILE A 79 -10.61 18.15 -4.41
CA ILE A 79 -10.65 16.69 -4.44
C ILE A 79 -10.60 16.22 -5.90
N ARG A 80 -9.67 15.32 -6.20
CA ARG A 80 -9.59 14.61 -7.47
C ARG A 80 -10.41 13.32 -7.36
N SER A 81 -11.40 13.18 -8.23
CA SER A 81 -12.12 11.92 -8.35
C SER A 81 -11.22 10.85 -8.94
N VAL A 82 -11.08 9.73 -8.25
CA VAL A 82 -10.40 8.53 -8.76
C VAL A 82 -11.46 7.66 -9.44
N THR A 83 -11.33 7.48 -10.75
CA THR A 83 -12.27 6.70 -11.55
C THR A 83 -11.89 5.22 -11.55
N GLN A 84 -12.82 4.34 -11.97
CA GLN A 84 -12.52 2.92 -12.18
C GLN A 84 -11.41 2.70 -13.20
N ARG A 85 -11.34 3.56 -14.24
CA ARG A 85 -10.25 3.54 -15.20
C ARG A 85 -8.91 3.84 -14.54
N ASP A 86 -8.84 4.89 -13.70
CA ASP A 86 -7.61 5.21 -12.97
C ASP A 86 -7.15 4.02 -12.10
N VAL A 87 -8.08 3.35 -11.41
CA VAL A 87 -7.77 2.16 -10.59
C VAL A 87 -7.21 1.03 -11.46
N ASN A 88 -7.78 0.79 -12.63
CA ASN A 88 -7.29 -0.22 -13.55
C ASN A 88 -5.88 0.14 -14.06
N ASP A 89 -5.65 1.41 -14.40
CA ASP A 89 -4.34 1.89 -14.85
C ASP A 89 -3.28 1.77 -13.74
N TYR A 90 -3.61 2.11 -12.48
CA TYR A 90 -2.71 1.91 -11.34
C TYR A 90 -2.35 0.44 -11.13
N PHE A 91 -3.34 -0.44 -11.31
CA PHE A 91 -3.11 -1.88 -11.18
C PHE A 91 -2.17 -2.40 -12.27
N MET A 92 -2.40 -1.98 -13.52
CA MET A 92 -1.51 -2.33 -14.63
C MET A 92 -0.09 -1.80 -14.42
N MET A 93 0.07 -0.54 -13.99
CA MET A 93 1.39 0.02 -13.68
C MET A 93 2.07 -0.73 -12.53
N LYS A 94 1.33 -1.08 -11.47
CA LYS A 94 1.86 -1.89 -10.38
C LYS A 94 2.34 -3.25 -10.89
N SER A 95 1.56 -3.92 -11.74
CA SER A 95 1.92 -5.25 -12.27
C SER A 95 3.19 -5.25 -13.12
N LEU A 96 3.54 -4.13 -13.73
CA LEU A 96 4.79 -3.94 -14.47
C LEU A 96 5.99 -3.64 -13.56
N LEU A 97 5.76 -2.94 -12.46
CA LEU A 97 6.82 -2.49 -11.56
C LEU A 97 7.15 -3.52 -10.46
N TYR A 98 6.16 -4.28 -10.01
CA TYR A 98 6.29 -5.19 -8.88
C TYR A 98 7.34 -6.31 -9.12
N PRO A 99 7.36 -6.99 -10.27
CA PRO A 99 8.39 -8.00 -10.54
C PRO A 99 9.81 -7.44 -10.48
N GLN A 100 10.02 -6.25 -11.01
CA GLN A 100 11.32 -5.58 -10.93
C GLN A 100 11.68 -5.16 -9.50
N CYS A 101 10.68 -4.77 -8.70
CA CYS A 101 10.86 -4.48 -7.29
C CYS A 101 11.32 -5.74 -6.52
N VAL A 102 10.68 -6.89 -6.74
CA VAL A 102 11.04 -8.17 -6.13
C VAL A 102 12.47 -8.57 -6.51
N ARG A 103 12.85 -8.47 -7.79
CA ARG A 103 14.22 -8.74 -8.25
C ARG A 103 15.23 -7.91 -7.47
N TRP A 104 15.06 -6.58 -7.43
CA TRP A 104 15.97 -5.69 -6.72
C TRP A 104 15.96 -5.91 -5.21
N ALA A 105 14.81 -6.25 -4.64
CA ALA A 105 14.71 -6.59 -3.23
C ALA A 105 15.55 -7.83 -2.90
N ILE A 106 15.48 -8.90 -3.69
CA ILE A 106 16.29 -10.12 -3.48
C ILE A 106 17.79 -9.82 -3.61
N GLU A 107 18.19 -8.97 -4.57
CA GLU A 107 19.59 -8.56 -4.75
C GLU A 107 20.15 -7.78 -3.55
N ARG A 108 19.31 -7.03 -2.83
CA ARG A 108 19.72 -5.98 -1.89
C ARG A 108 19.31 -6.24 -0.45
N ILE A 109 18.38 -7.16 -0.20
CA ILE A 109 17.79 -7.41 1.11
C ILE A 109 18.85 -7.73 2.17
N MET A 110 18.77 -7.03 3.29
CA MET A 110 19.61 -7.25 4.46
C MET A 110 19.11 -8.46 5.29
N PRO A 111 19.97 -9.09 6.10
CA PRO A 111 19.54 -10.23 6.92
C PRO A 111 18.34 -9.93 7.82
N GLU A 112 18.30 -8.77 8.44
CA GLU A 112 17.25 -8.33 9.34
C GLU A 112 15.90 -8.14 8.60
N GLU A 113 15.97 -7.62 7.37
CA GLU A 113 14.78 -7.47 6.51
C GLU A 113 14.25 -8.83 6.04
N LEU A 114 15.14 -9.81 5.80
CA LEU A 114 14.73 -11.17 5.47
C LEU A 114 14.03 -11.85 6.65
N GLU A 115 14.54 -11.68 7.88
CA GLU A 115 13.88 -12.17 9.09
C GLU A 115 12.47 -11.58 9.24
N MET A 116 12.31 -10.27 8.99
CA MET A 116 10.99 -9.62 9.01
C MET A 116 10.05 -10.20 7.95
N LEU A 117 10.57 -10.49 6.76
CA LEU A 117 9.79 -11.07 5.66
C LEU A 117 9.33 -12.50 6.01
N GLU A 118 10.19 -13.30 6.64
CA GLU A 118 9.90 -14.65 7.14
C GLU A 118 8.84 -14.63 8.24
N GLU A 119 8.94 -13.70 9.19
CA GLU A 119 7.93 -13.51 10.23
C GLU A 119 6.58 -13.10 9.63
N ALA A 120 6.56 -12.18 8.68
CA ALA A 120 5.35 -11.76 8.00
C ALA A 120 4.70 -12.93 7.24
N PHE A 121 5.49 -13.78 6.58
CA PHE A 121 4.98 -14.96 5.88
C PHE A 121 4.35 -15.97 6.86
N SER A 122 5.00 -16.25 7.98
CA SER A 122 4.46 -17.13 9.05
C SER A 122 3.13 -16.61 9.62
N PHE A 123 2.97 -15.31 9.76
CA PHE A 123 1.67 -14.71 10.14
C PHE A 123 0.60 -14.87 9.05
N MET A 124 0.96 -14.79 7.77
CA MET A 124 0.00 -15.05 6.69
C MET A 124 -0.54 -16.47 6.75
N GLU A 125 0.32 -17.47 6.93
CA GLU A 125 -0.09 -18.88 7.09
C GLU A 125 -1.02 -19.07 8.29
N PHE A 126 -0.66 -18.49 9.43
CA PHE A 126 -1.47 -18.56 10.65
C PHE A 126 -2.86 -17.95 10.47
N TYR A 127 -2.96 -16.76 9.87
CA TYR A 127 -4.26 -16.10 9.68
C TYR A 127 -5.07 -16.71 8.55
N ALA A 128 -4.44 -17.33 7.55
CA ALA A 128 -5.13 -18.12 6.54
C ALA A 128 -5.78 -19.36 7.19
N ALA A 129 -5.05 -20.11 8.01
CA ALA A 129 -5.57 -21.27 8.73
C ALA A 129 -6.73 -20.93 9.68
N THR A 130 -6.70 -19.74 10.30
CA THR A 130 -7.76 -19.25 11.20
C THR A 130 -8.88 -18.50 10.47
N LYS A 131 -8.77 -18.31 9.15
CA LYS A 131 -9.73 -17.59 8.29
C LYS A 131 -10.01 -16.14 8.74
N ASP A 132 -9.04 -15.49 9.37
CA ASP A 132 -9.13 -14.09 9.78
C ASP A 132 -8.80 -13.16 8.59
N MET A 133 -9.82 -12.92 7.77
CA MET A 133 -9.72 -12.17 6.51
C MET A 133 -9.23 -10.73 6.67
N GLU A 134 -9.47 -10.12 7.81
CA GLU A 134 -8.99 -8.76 8.07
C GLU A 134 -7.49 -8.74 8.37
N LYS A 135 -7.06 -9.66 9.23
CA LYS A 135 -5.65 -9.75 9.62
C LYS A 135 -4.77 -10.23 8.46
N ILE A 136 -5.22 -11.25 7.70
CA ILE A 136 -4.43 -11.73 6.55
C ILE A 136 -4.20 -10.62 5.52
N ARG A 137 -5.21 -9.78 5.21
CA ARG A 137 -5.02 -8.64 4.30
C ARG A 137 -3.99 -7.66 4.82
N ARG A 138 -3.98 -7.39 6.12
CA ARG A 138 -3.00 -6.48 6.75
C ARG A 138 -1.59 -7.05 6.66
N VAL A 139 -1.44 -8.35 6.90
CA VAL A 139 -0.12 -9.01 6.84
C VAL A 139 0.39 -9.07 5.41
N ILE A 140 -0.45 -9.39 4.41
CA ILE A 140 -0.06 -9.32 2.99
C ILE A 140 0.44 -7.93 2.61
N GLN A 141 -0.17 -6.88 3.16
CA GLN A 141 0.28 -5.50 2.92
C GLN A 141 1.62 -5.22 3.58
N GLY A 142 1.83 -5.70 4.80
CA GLY A 142 3.12 -5.61 5.50
C GLY A 142 4.22 -6.35 4.74
N PHE A 143 3.94 -7.56 4.29
CA PHE A 143 4.85 -8.36 3.47
C PHE A 143 5.30 -7.62 2.20
N ASN A 144 4.35 -7.07 1.45
CA ASN A 144 4.67 -6.27 0.27
C ASN A 144 5.48 -5.01 0.63
N ALA A 145 5.15 -4.33 1.73
CA ALA A 145 5.87 -3.14 2.16
C ALA A 145 7.33 -3.43 2.53
N ILE A 146 7.60 -4.57 3.18
CA ILE A 146 8.97 -5.06 3.44
C ILE A 146 9.72 -5.27 2.12
N ILE A 147 9.10 -5.92 1.14
CA ILE A 147 9.71 -6.11 -0.20
C ILE A 147 10.02 -4.77 -0.88
N TYR A 148 9.10 -3.79 -0.78
CA TYR A 148 9.31 -2.49 -1.40
C TYR A 148 10.47 -1.74 -0.75
N ASP A 149 10.58 -1.74 0.56
CA ASP A 149 11.70 -1.13 1.30
C ASP A 149 13.03 -1.85 0.99
N ALA A 150 13.05 -3.19 1.02
CA ALA A 150 14.20 -4.02 0.70
C ALA A 150 14.71 -3.87 -0.74
N SER A 151 13.91 -3.29 -1.65
CA SER A 151 14.41 -2.90 -2.97
C SER A 151 15.46 -1.79 -2.92
N HIS A 152 15.57 -1.08 -1.78
CA HIS A 152 16.43 0.09 -1.54
C HIS A 152 16.30 1.16 -2.63
N ASN A 153 15.13 1.22 -3.30
CA ASN A 153 14.76 2.24 -4.27
C ASN A 153 13.57 3.04 -3.76
N LYS A 154 13.83 4.17 -3.12
CA LYS A 154 12.81 5.00 -2.46
C LYS A 154 11.73 5.55 -3.40
N GLU A 155 12.03 5.76 -4.69
CA GLU A 155 11.02 6.21 -5.66
C GLU A 155 10.09 5.07 -6.07
N LEU A 156 10.63 3.85 -6.23
CA LEU A 156 9.84 2.65 -6.53
C LEU A 156 8.95 2.28 -5.34
N GLU A 157 9.51 2.24 -4.13
CA GLU A 157 8.78 2.03 -2.88
C GLU A 157 7.60 3.00 -2.75
N ARG A 158 7.86 4.31 -2.84
CA ARG A 158 6.81 5.34 -2.75
C ARG A 158 5.72 5.17 -3.80
N THR A 159 6.12 4.82 -5.02
CA THR A 159 5.20 4.62 -6.14
C THR A 159 4.29 3.41 -5.89
N LEU A 160 4.85 2.28 -5.47
CA LEU A 160 4.10 1.05 -5.20
C LEU A 160 3.18 1.19 -3.99
N LEU A 161 3.65 1.78 -2.90
CA LEU A 161 2.83 2.09 -1.72
C LEU A 161 1.64 3.00 -2.08
N ARG A 162 1.87 4.01 -2.94
CA ARG A 162 0.81 4.89 -3.43
C ARG A 162 -0.22 4.13 -4.27
N TYR A 163 0.21 3.24 -5.16
CA TYR A 163 -0.72 2.44 -5.96
C TYR A 163 -1.53 1.48 -5.08
N ASP A 164 -0.90 0.83 -4.11
CA ASP A 164 -1.60 -0.03 -3.15
C ASP A 164 -2.65 0.73 -2.37
N PHE A 165 -2.32 1.94 -1.91
CA PHE A 165 -3.26 2.81 -1.22
C PHE A 165 -4.45 3.18 -2.12
N LEU A 166 -4.21 3.68 -3.33
CA LEU A 166 -5.26 4.09 -4.26
C LEU A 166 -6.14 2.92 -4.70
N ILE A 167 -5.54 1.78 -5.03
CA ILE A 167 -6.26 0.56 -5.42
C ILE A 167 -7.18 0.09 -4.28
N ARG A 168 -6.68 0.09 -3.05
CA ARG A 168 -7.43 -0.38 -1.89
C ARG A 168 -8.66 0.46 -1.59
N TYR A 169 -8.49 1.77 -1.54
CA TYR A 169 -9.54 2.66 -1.04
C TYR A 169 -10.47 3.18 -2.14
N ALA A 170 -9.99 3.31 -3.38
CA ALA A 170 -10.84 3.71 -4.50
C ALA A 170 -11.73 2.57 -5.04
N ASN A 171 -11.38 1.31 -4.76
CA ASN A 171 -12.15 0.15 -5.22
C ASN A 171 -12.64 -0.69 -4.02
N GLN A 172 -13.68 -0.23 -3.38
CA GLN A 172 -14.31 -0.93 -2.24
C GLN A 172 -14.92 -2.29 -2.61
N SER A 173 -15.14 -2.56 -3.90
CA SER A 173 -15.75 -3.79 -4.39
C SER A 173 -14.75 -4.94 -4.53
N VAL A 174 -13.45 -4.68 -4.63
CA VAL A 174 -12.43 -5.74 -4.73
C VAL A 174 -12.06 -6.23 -3.35
N ARG A 175 -12.79 -7.21 -2.88
CA ARG A 175 -12.44 -8.00 -1.70
C ARG A 175 -12.05 -9.38 -2.20
N PHE A 176 -10.89 -9.89 -1.78
CA PHE A 176 -10.65 -11.32 -1.98
C PHE A 176 -11.73 -12.11 -1.26
N SER A 177 -12.24 -13.16 -1.90
CA SER A 177 -13.02 -14.19 -1.23
C SER A 177 -12.11 -15.04 -0.33
N ALA A 178 -12.70 -15.82 0.55
CA ALA A 178 -11.93 -16.79 1.32
C ALA A 178 -11.22 -17.83 0.40
N ASP A 179 -11.84 -18.15 -0.73
CA ASP A 179 -11.30 -19.09 -1.71
C ASP A 179 -10.08 -18.52 -2.47
N ASP A 180 -9.97 -17.19 -2.58
CA ASP A 180 -8.80 -16.55 -3.20
C ASP A 180 -7.57 -16.56 -2.28
N VAL A 181 -7.75 -16.67 -0.96
CA VAL A 181 -6.65 -16.54 0.01
C VAL A 181 -5.63 -17.65 -0.15
N ASP A 182 -6.08 -18.90 -0.29
CA ASP A 182 -5.17 -20.05 -0.41
C ASP A 182 -4.31 -19.92 -1.68
N VAL A 183 -4.94 -19.52 -2.79
CA VAL A 183 -4.23 -19.29 -4.07
C VAL A 183 -3.24 -18.13 -3.97
N ILE A 184 -3.62 -17.03 -3.30
CA ILE A 184 -2.73 -15.88 -3.09
C ILE A 184 -1.56 -16.29 -2.21
N LEU A 185 -1.79 -17.09 -1.17
CA LEU A 185 -0.76 -17.55 -0.27
C LEU A 185 0.27 -18.43 -1.00
N GLU A 186 -0.19 -19.37 -1.84
CA GLU A 186 0.70 -20.19 -2.70
C GLU A 186 1.58 -19.32 -3.60
N GLU A 187 0.99 -18.32 -4.25
CA GLU A 187 1.74 -17.38 -5.11
C GLU A 187 2.77 -16.54 -4.34
N LEU A 188 2.43 -16.11 -3.12
CA LEU A 188 3.36 -15.36 -2.27
C LEU A 188 4.43 -16.27 -1.68
N GLN A 189 4.14 -17.55 -1.48
CA GLN A 189 5.14 -18.56 -1.09
C GLN A 189 6.20 -18.72 -2.18
N GLU A 190 5.83 -18.82 -3.45
CA GLU A 190 6.79 -18.89 -4.56
C GLU A 190 7.76 -17.69 -4.56
N ILE A 191 7.23 -16.49 -4.32
CA ILE A 191 8.06 -15.28 -4.18
C ILE A 191 8.98 -15.40 -2.96
N PHE A 192 8.45 -15.81 -1.81
CA PHE A 192 9.22 -15.94 -0.57
C PHE A 192 10.33 -16.99 -0.69
N GLU A 193 10.09 -18.13 -1.35
CA GLU A 193 11.13 -19.13 -1.61
C GLU A 193 12.27 -18.56 -2.46
N ALA A 194 11.99 -17.68 -3.42
CA ALA A 194 13.02 -17.00 -4.19
C ALA A 194 13.90 -16.07 -3.30
N PHE A 195 13.33 -15.43 -2.29
CA PHE A 195 14.10 -14.66 -1.29
C PHE A 195 15.02 -15.55 -0.47
N LYS A 196 14.54 -16.71 -0.01
CA LYS A 196 15.36 -17.69 0.73
C LYS A 196 16.48 -18.27 -0.14
N ALA A 197 16.18 -18.55 -1.40
CA ALA A 197 17.16 -19.05 -2.38
C ALA A 197 18.15 -17.97 -2.83
N ARG A 198 17.90 -16.67 -2.54
CA ARG A 198 18.68 -15.55 -3.07
C ARG A 198 18.73 -15.55 -4.59
N ASP A 199 17.62 -15.92 -5.26
CA ASP A 199 17.51 -15.99 -6.72
C ASP A 199 16.61 -14.86 -7.26
N PRO A 200 17.20 -13.75 -7.79
CA PRO A 200 16.46 -12.61 -8.29
C PRO A 200 15.60 -12.92 -9.53
N GLU A 201 16.05 -13.84 -10.40
CA GLU A 201 15.31 -14.19 -11.61
C GLU A 201 14.09 -15.04 -11.27
N LEU A 202 14.24 -16.02 -10.39
CA LEU A 202 13.12 -16.81 -9.88
C LEU A 202 12.09 -15.90 -9.21
N GLY A 203 12.54 -14.93 -8.41
CA GLY A 203 11.65 -13.97 -7.76
C GLY A 203 10.92 -13.06 -8.75
N TYR A 204 11.60 -12.61 -9.80
CA TYR A 204 10.99 -11.84 -10.87
C TYR A 204 9.87 -12.62 -11.56
N ASP A 205 10.13 -13.86 -11.95
CA ASP A 205 9.17 -14.71 -12.66
C ASP A 205 7.96 -15.04 -11.76
N ALA A 206 8.17 -15.42 -10.51
CA ALA A 206 7.11 -15.66 -9.53
C ALA A 206 6.23 -14.41 -9.33
N ALA A 207 6.85 -13.24 -9.17
CA ALA A 207 6.13 -11.98 -9.01
C ALA A 207 5.36 -11.58 -10.27
N GLN A 208 5.86 -11.90 -11.47
CA GLN A 208 5.17 -11.65 -12.73
C GLN A 208 3.90 -12.52 -12.83
N VAL A 209 3.99 -13.79 -12.47
CA VAL A 209 2.85 -14.74 -12.43
C VAL A 209 1.81 -14.24 -11.43
N HIS A 210 2.22 -13.89 -10.20
CA HIS A 210 1.35 -13.34 -9.17
C HIS A 210 0.63 -12.08 -9.65
N ALA A 211 1.35 -11.12 -10.25
CA ALA A 211 0.78 -9.88 -10.77
C ALA A 211 -0.26 -10.15 -11.86
N TYR A 212 0.03 -11.06 -12.79
CA TYR A 212 -0.89 -11.45 -13.86
C TYR A 212 -2.16 -12.11 -13.32
N LYS A 213 -2.04 -13.09 -12.43
CA LYS A 213 -3.18 -13.77 -11.79
C LYS A 213 -4.03 -12.79 -10.98
N SER A 214 -3.39 -11.81 -10.31
CA SER A 214 -4.08 -10.75 -9.58
C SER A 214 -4.96 -9.87 -10.49
N ILE A 215 -4.56 -9.62 -11.74
CA ILE A 215 -5.39 -8.93 -12.74
C ILE A 215 -6.62 -9.77 -13.11
N LEU A 216 -6.44 -11.08 -13.30
CA LEU A 216 -7.52 -11.98 -13.70
C LEU A 216 -8.59 -12.16 -12.61
N ARG A 217 -8.20 -12.18 -11.35
CA ARG A 217 -9.13 -12.27 -10.19
C ARG A 217 -10.04 -11.05 -10.03
N ARG A 218 -9.78 -9.95 -10.71
CA ARG A 218 -10.57 -8.69 -10.62
C ARG A 218 -11.76 -8.61 -11.57
N LYS A 219 -12.08 -9.65 -12.28
CA LYS A 219 -13.20 -9.67 -13.25
C LYS A 219 -14.56 -9.73 -12.58
#